data_2861598dd7e525bf06adc89d22d6c623
#
_entry.id   2861598dd7e525bf06adc89d22d6c623
#
_cell.length_a   1.000
_cell.length_b   1.000
_cell.length_c   1.000
_cell.angle_alpha   90.00
_cell.angle_beta   90.00
_cell.angle_gamma   90.00
#
_symmetry.space_group_name_H-M   'P 1'
#
loop_
_entity.id
_entity.type
_entity.pdbx_description
1 polymer ?
#
loop_
_entity_poly.entity_id
_entity_poly.type
_entity_poly.pdbx_seq_one_letter_code
_entity_poly.pdbx_strand_id
1 'polypeptide(L)'
;MRGKKPLSETEVKSLRKLLEEKPLHSLLLNIGVDTMLRGSDLLNLKVSDLVTESGKVKTEIRVRMMKTKKNTLLIPLSPNSTKVIKKHIVGNNPDDFVFRSSFSPFTKKPLSIFQYSRIVKKWMTMLGKENISEYSTHSIRKTKSSVIYQKTQNVEIVRRLLCHSNSSATVNYLGIEDSDALDVARTINV
;
A
#
# COMPACT_ATOMS: atom_id res chain seq x y z
N MET A 1 -4.93 5.86 -21.13
CA MET A 1 -3.61 5.54 -20.48
C MET A 1 -3.88 4.46 -19.44
N ARG A 2 -3.43 3.23 -19.68
CA ARG A 2 -3.61 2.11 -18.73
C ARG A 2 -3.01 2.48 -17.38
N GLY A 3 -3.73 2.23 -16.30
CA GLY A 3 -3.26 2.48 -14.94
C GLY A 3 -2.05 1.59 -14.58
N LYS A 4 -1.33 1.92 -13.50
CA LYS A 4 -0.19 1.12 -13.04
C LYS A 4 -0.63 -0.29 -12.66
N LYS A 5 0.17 -1.31 -12.98
CA LYS A 5 -0.10 -2.72 -12.67
C LYS A 5 0.05 -2.99 -11.16
N PRO A 6 -0.84 -3.78 -10.54
CA PRO A 6 -0.65 -4.29 -9.18
C PRO A 6 0.42 -5.40 -9.17
N LEU A 7 0.87 -5.76 -7.98
CA LEU A 7 1.63 -6.98 -7.76
C LEU A 7 0.68 -8.16 -7.49
N SER A 8 1.10 -9.36 -7.86
CA SER A 8 0.42 -10.59 -7.45
C SER A 8 0.74 -10.95 -5.99
N GLU A 9 -0.05 -11.83 -5.40
CA GLU A 9 0.21 -12.35 -4.04
C GLU A 9 1.58 -13.07 -3.96
N THR A 10 1.96 -13.79 -5.02
CA THR A 10 3.26 -14.48 -5.12
C THR A 10 4.42 -13.51 -5.14
N GLU A 11 4.30 -12.43 -5.92
CA GLU A 11 5.33 -11.38 -5.99
C GLU A 11 5.51 -10.64 -4.67
N VAL A 12 4.42 -10.39 -3.95
CA VAL A 12 4.49 -9.81 -2.60
C VAL A 12 5.20 -10.76 -1.64
N LYS A 13 4.92 -12.08 -1.70
CA LYS A 13 5.61 -13.09 -0.88
C LYS A 13 7.11 -13.14 -1.20
N SER A 14 7.47 -13.10 -2.48
CA SER A 14 8.87 -13.06 -2.92
C SER A 14 9.59 -11.81 -2.42
N LEU A 15 8.97 -10.62 -2.57
CA LEU A 15 9.54 -9.37 -2.05
C LEU A 15 9.72 -9.40 -0.53
N ARG A 16 8.78 -9.97 0.24
CA ARG A 16 8.93 -10.09 1.69
C ARG A 16 10.21 -10.83 2.07
N LYS A 17 10.53 -11.94 1.37
CA LYS A 17 11.77 -12.69 1.57
C LYS A 17 13.00 -11.87 1.19
N LEU A 18 12.99 -11.26 0.00
CA LEU A 18 14.11 -10.46 -0.52
C LEU A 18 14.41 -9.20 0.31
N LEU A 19 13.42 -8.71 1.06
CA LEU A 19 13.52 -7.48 1.83
C LEU A 19 13.59 -7.70 3.34
N GLU A 20 13.67 -8.94 3.82
CA GLU A 20 13.62 -9.28 5.25
C GLU A 20 14.69 -8.54 6.06
N GLU A 21 15.91 -8.47 5.53
CA GLU A 21 17.05 -7.78 6.17
C GLU A 21 17.19 -6.30 5.75
N LYS A 22 16.13 -5.71 5.18
CA LYS A 22 16.09 -4.30 4.77
C LYS A 22 14.93 -3.58 5.49
N PRO A 23 15.14 -3.08 6.72
CA PRO A 23 14.07 -2.60 7.60
C PRO A 23 13.11 -1.61 6.92
N LEU A 24 13.66 -0.54 6.31
CA LEU A 24 12.87 0.49 5.63
C LEU A 24 12.04 -0.09 4.47
N HIS A 25 12.63 -0.96 3.66
CA HIS A 25 11.94 -1.56 2.53
C HIS A 25 10.86 -2.56 2.99
N SER A 26 11.14 -3.35 4.02
CA SER A 26 10.21 -4.29 4.61
C SER A 26 8.99 -3.56 5.20
N LEU A 27 9.21 -2.46 5.92
CA LEU A 27 8.14 -1.59 6.43
C LEU A 27 7.30 -0.98 5.29
N LEU A 28 7.96 -0.37 4.28
CA LEU A 28 7.28 0.23 3.13
C LEU A 28 6.40 -0.76 2.38
N LEU A 29 6.90 -1.99 2.15
CA LEU A 29 6.15 -3.03 1.45
C LEU A 29 4.94 -3.47 2.26
N ASN A 30 5.17 -3.92 3.51
CA ASN A 30 4.10 -4.53 4.30
C ASN A 30 3.00 -3.51 4.66
N ILE A 31 3.38 -2.34 5.20
CA ILE A 31 2.40 -1.31 5.57
C ILE A 31 1.74 -0.71 4.32
N GLY A 32 2.50 -0.50 3.24
CA GLY A 32 1.96 0.05 2.00
C GLY A 32 0.92 -0.86 1.34
N VAL A 33 1.17 -2.18 1.29
CA VAL A 33 0.20 -3.17 0.78
C VAL A 33 -1.03 -3.24 1.69
N ASP A 34 -0.83 -3.36 3.00
CA ASP A 34 -1.92 -3.54 3.96
C ASP A 34 -2.87 -2.35 4.01
N THR A 35 -2.31 -1.15 4.09
CA THR A 35 -3.11 0.06 4.31
C THR A 35 -3.72 0.61 3.04
N MET A 36 -3.21 0.24 1.88
CA MET A 36 -3.65 0.79 0.59
C MET A 36 -3.63 2.33 0.57
N LEU A 37 -2.79 2.97 1.39
CA LEU A 37 -2.67 4.43 1.44
C LEU A 37 -2.00 4.98 0.16
N ARG A 38 -2.32 6.22 -0.19
CA ARG A 38 -1.53 6.94 -1.21
C ARG A 38 -0.10 7.09 -0.70
N GLY A 39 0.86 7.09 -1.61
CA GLY A 39 2.27 7.21 -1.23
C GLY A 39 2.56 8.41 -0.31
N SER A 40 1.93 9.56 -0.57
CA SER A 40 2.04 10.73 0.31
C SER A 40 1.49 10.49 1.70
N ASP A 41 0.33 9.82 1.81
CA ASP A 41 -0.29 9.54 3.10
C ASP A 41 0.52 8.49 3.88
N LEU A 42 1.01 7.46 3.18
CA LEU A 42 1.87 6.43 3.75
C LEU A 42 3.16 7.03 4.35
N LEU A 43 3.86 7.85 3.58
CA LEU A 43 5.15 8.41 4.00
C LEU A 43 5.04 9.38 5.17
N ASN A 44 3.86 9.98 5.39
CA ASN A 44 3.59 10.87 6.52
C ASN A 44 3.12 10.15 7.79
N LEU A 45 3.06 8.82 7.82
CA LEU A 45 2.75 8.08 9.04
C LEU A 45 3.83 8.33 10.11
N LYS A 46 3.37 8.63 11.31
CA LYS A 46 4.19 8.72 12.52
C LYS A 46 4.18 7.39 13.28
N VAL A 47 5.13 7.20 14.15
CA VAL A 47 5.18 6.05 15.06
C VAL A 47 3.89 5.96 15.89
N SER A 48 3.39 7.07 16.38
CA SER A 48 2.12 7.17 17.12
C SER A 48 0.88 6.73 16.34
N ASP A 49 0.94 6.71 14.99
CA ASP A 49 -0.17 6.17 14.19
C ASP A 49 -0.23 4.63 14.26
N LEU A 50 0.91 3.96 14.49
CA LEU A 50 1.06 2.50 14.44
C LEU A 50 1.24 1.84 15.81
N VAL A 51 1.73 2.60 16.81
CA VAL A 51 2.06 2.10 18.14
C VAL A 51 1.28 2.91 19.17
N THR A 52 0.79 2.24 20.21
CA THR A 52 0.12 2.89 21.36
C THR A 52 1.14 3.51 22.29
N GLU A 53 0.70 4.39 23.22
CA GLU A 53 1.54 4.95 24.28
C GLU A 53 2.17 3.86 25.17
N SER A 54 1.49 2.74 25.34
CA SER A 54 2.01 1.58 26.09
C SER A 54 3.01 0.72 25.29
N GLY A 55 3.42 1.14 24.08
CA GLY A 55 4.39 0.42 23.24
C GLY A 55 3.82 -0.79 22.49
N LYS A 56 2.50 -0.98 22.47
CA LYS A 56 1.87 -2.07 21.72
C LYS A 56 1.57 -1.66 20.29
N VAL A 57 1.79 -2.55 19.33
CA VAL A 57 1.36 -2.33 17.94
C VAL A 57 -0.16 -2.32 17.88
N LYS A 58 -0.73 -1.32 17.22
CA LYS A 58 -2.18 -1.22 17.01
C LYS A 58 -2.66 -2.33 16.08
N THR A 59 -3.85 -2.86 16.32
CA THR A 59 -4.48 -3.88 15.46
C THR A 59 -5.06 -3.27 14.19
N GLU A 60 -5.46 -2.01 14.27
CA GLU A 60 -6.02 -1.23 13.18
C GLU A 60 -5.65 0.24 13.30
N ILE A 61 -5.64 0.95 12.18
CA ILE A 61 -5.28 2.36 12.13
C ILE A 61 -6.31 3.19 11.35
N ARG A 62 -6.40 4.47 11.69
CA ARG A 62 -7.17 5.47 10.95
C ARG A 62 -6.25 6.61 10.56
N VAL A 63 -6.28 7.00 9.30
CA VAL A 63 -5.37 8.03 8.76
C VAL A 63 -6.19 9.16 8.13
N ARG A 64 -5.84 10.40 8.46
CA ARG A 64 -6.39 11.57 7.77
C ARG A 64 -5.62 11.83 6.49
N MET A 65 -6.28 11.61 5.35
CA MET A 65 -5.67 11.73 4.03
C MET A 65 -5.33 13.19 3.69
N MET A 66 -4.12 13.42 3.22
CA MET A 66 -3.62 14.77 2.90
C MET A 66 -4.42 15.45 1.77
N LYS A 67 -4.75 14.71 0.70
CA LYS A 67 -5.42 15.26 -0.47
C LYS A 67 -6.89 15.60 -0.23
N THR A 68 -7.63 14.71 0.42
CA THR A 68 -9.09 14.83 0.58
C THR A 68 -9.50 15.37 1.94
N LYS A 69 -8.57 15.45 2.90
CA LYS A 69 -8.79 15.81 4.30
C LYS A 69 -9.79 14.92 5.04
N LYS A 70 -10.22 13.83 4.42
CA LYS A 70 -11.12 12.81 5.00
C LYS A 70 -10.33 11.75 5.74
N ASN A 71 -10.93 11.15 6.75
CA ASN A 71 -10.37 9.97 7.42
C ASN A 71 -10.60 8.72 6.57
N THR A 72 -9.65 7.79 6.63
CA THR A 72 -9.87 6.42 6.15
C THR A 72 -10.87 5.69 7.04
N LEU A 73 -11.36 4.55 6.59
CA LEU A 73 -11.93 3.55 7.50
C LEU A 73 -10.87 3.11 8.53
N LEU A 74 -11.26 2.40 9.55
CA LEU A 74 -10.32 1.65 10.40
C LEU A 74 -9.72 0.53 9.53
N ILE A 75 -8.43 0.63 9.27
CA ILE A 75 -7.69 -0.28 8.39
C ILE A 75 -7.00 -1.32 9.26
N PRO A 76 -7.36 -2.62 9.16
CA PRO A 76 -6.71 -3.66 9.93
C PRO A 76 -5.27 -3.87 9.44
N LEU A 77 -4.35 -4.06 10.38
CA LEU A 77 -2.97 -4.44 10.11
C LEU A 77 -2.84 -5.96 10.10
N SER A 78 -2.23 -6.51 9.04
CA SER A 78 -1.99 -7.94 8.95
C SER A 78 -0.88 -8.40 9.91
N PRO A 79 -0.79 -9.72 10.19
CA PRO A 79 0.31 -10.28 10.97
C PRO A 79 1.70 -9.91 10.40
N ASN A 80 1.83 -9.80 9.07
CA ASN A 80 3.08 -9.39 8.44
C ASN A 80 3.45 -7.95 8.78
N SER A 81 2.50 -7.01 8.70
CA SER A 81 2.73 -5.62 9.09
C SER A 81 3.00 -5.51 10.60
N THR A 82 2.23 -6.20 11.43
CA THR A 82 2.44 -6.23 12.88
C THR A 82 3.85 -6.73 13.24
N LYS A 83 4.32 -7.80 12.59
CA LYS A 83 5.67 -8.36 12.81
C LYS A 83 6.76 -7.32 12.51
N VAL A 84 6.70 -6.66 11.35
CA VAL A 84 7.74 -5.68 10.96
C VAL A 84 7.67 -4.40 11.78
N ILE A 85 6.48 -3.94 12.18
CA ILE A 85 6.31 -2.79 13.08
C ILE A 85 6.91 -3.11 14.44
N LYS A 86 6.60 -4.28 15.00
CA LYS A 86 7.15 -4.74 16.27
C LYS A 86 8.68 -4.83 16.24
N LYS A 87 9.25 -5.35 15.15
CA LYS A 87 10.71 -5.50 15.00
C LYS A 87 11.45 -4.17 14.85
N HIS A 88 10.85 -3.17 14.19
CA HIS A 88 11.61 -2.00 13.72
C HIS A 88 11.08 -0.64 14.21
N ILE A 89 9.88 -0.56 14.78
CA ILE A 89 9.21 0.70 15.12
C ILE A 89 8.95 0.83 16.63
N VAL A 90 8.61 -0.25 17.30
CA VAL A 90 8.37 -0.22 18.76
C VAL A 90 9.63 0.28 19.47
N GLY A 91 9.45 1.22 20.39
CA GLY A 91 10.55 1.88 21.12
C GLY A 91 11.07 3.17 20.48
N ASN A 92 10.66 3.50 19.25
CA ASN A 92 11.01 4.78 18.62
C ASN A 92 10.14 5.93 19.19
N ASN A 93 10.61 7.18 19.00
CA ASN A 93 9.87 8.36 19.44
C ASN A 93 8.50 8.44 18.72
N PRO A 94 7.37 8.62 19.42
CA PRO A 94 6.03 8.69 18.86
C PRO A 94 5.86 9.73 17.74
N ASP A 95 6.58 10.86 17.83
CA ASP A 95 6.51 11.96 16.86
C ASP A 95 7.35 11.74 15.62
N ASP A 96 8.22 10.75 15.61
CA ASP A 96 9.05 10.43 14.46
C ASP A 96 8.23 9.87 13.31
N PHE A 97 8.62 10.21 12.07
CA PHE A 97 8.08 9.55 10.88
C PHE A 97 8.56 8.10 10.79
N VAL A 98 7.66 7.19 10.43
CA VAL A 98 7.98 5.76 10.23
C VAL A 98 9.00 5.58 9.10
N PHE A 99 8.88 6.36 8.04
CA PHE A 99 9.69 6.25 6.83
C PHE A 99 10.63 7.44 6.70
N ARG A 100 11.71 7.43 7.47
CA ARG A 100 12.73 8.49 7.43
C ARG A 100 13.77 8.24 6.35
N SER A 101 14.33 9.32 5.81
CA SER A 101 15.46 9.25 4.89
C SER A 101 16.75 9.02 5.65
N SER A 102 17.52 7.99 5.25
CA SER A 102 18.86 7.74 5.81
C SER A 102 19.89 8.80 5.38
N PHE A 103 19.62 9.56 4.31
CA PHE A 103 20.51 10.62 3.81
C PHE A 103 20.50 11.89 4.65
N SER A 104 19.62 12.02 5.59
CA SER A 104 19.54 13.19 6.46
C SER A 104 19.14 12.79 7.88
N PRO A 105 20.08 12.20 8.65
CA PRO A 105 19.81 11.79 10.03
C PRO A 105 19.43 12.99 10.93
N PHE A 106 19.85 14.20 10.53
CA PHE A 106 19.56 15.45 11.26
C PHE A 106 18.22 16.10 10.86
N THR A 107 17.66 15.75 9.72
CA THR A 107 16.34 16.27 9.32
C THR A 107 15.28 15.22 9.65
N LYS A 108 14.39 15.56 10.59
CA LYS A 108 13.22 14.73 10.94
C LYS A 108 12.18 14.66 9.80
N LYS A 109 12.62 14.66 8.53
CA LYS A 109 11.75 14.65 7.36
C LYS A 109 11.46 13.22 6.90
N PRO A 110 10.24 12.92 6.43
CA PRO A 110 9.93 11.64 5.83
C PRO A 110 10.64 11.48 4.48
N LEU A 111 10.69 10.25 3.97
CA LEU A 111 11.05 9.99 2.59
C LEU A 111 10.18 10.82 1.63
N SER A 112 10.79 11.29 0.55
CA SER A 112 10.02 11.90 -0.53
C SER A 112 9.33 10.83 -1.38
N ILE A 113 8.22 11.22 -2.04
CA ILE A 113 7.51 10.34 -2.98
C ILE A 113 8.43 9.89 -4.13
N PHE A 114 9.39 10.73 -4.51
CA PHE A 114 10.38 10.41 -5.53
C PHE A 114 11.34 9.29 -5.08
N GLN A 115 11.84 9.36 -3.84
CA GLN A 115 12.68 8.30 -3.25
C GLN A 115 11.89 6.99 -3.15
N TYR A 116 10.64 7.03 -2.68
CA TYR A 116 9.77 5.86 -2.62
C TYR A 116 9.53 5.26 -4.01
N SER A 117 9.29 6.09 -5.02
CA SER A 117 9.14 5.61 -6.40
C SER A 117 10.39 4.88 -6.91
N ARG A 118 11.60 5.39 -6.60
CA ARG A 118 12.87 4.73 -6.93
C ARG A 118 13.02 3.39 -6.21
N ILE A 119 12.61 3.31 -4.94
CA ILE A 119 12.61 2.05 -4.17
C ILE A 119 11.68 1.03 -4.83
N VAL A 120 10.46 1.42 -5.20
CA VAL A 120 9.52 0.51 -5.89
C VAL A 120 10.10 0.02 -7.21
N LYS A 121 10.71 0.89 -8.02
CA LYS A 121 11.37 0.48 -9.27
C LYS A 121 12.47 -0.55 -9.02
N LYS A 122 13.29 -0.35 -7.98
CA LYS A 122 14.33 -1.31 -7.57
C LYS A 122 13.72 -2.68 -7.19
N TRP A 123 12.56 -2.69 -6.52
CA TRP A 123 11.86 -3.94 -6.23
C TRP A 123 11.39 -4.66 -7.52
N MET A 124 10.96 -3.92 -8.52
CA MET A 124 10.56 -4.51 -9.81
C MET A 124 11.75 -5.15 -10.53
N THR A 125 12.91 -4.51 -10.49
CA THR A 125 14.16 -5.12 -10.98
C THR A 125 14.50 -6.41 -10.22
N MET A 126 14.36 -6.41 -8.89
CA MET A 126 14.62 -7.61 -8.07
C MET A 126 13.66 -8.76 -8.37
N LEU A 127 12.44 -8.46 -8.84
CA LEU A 127 11.45 -9.44 -9.28
C LEU A 127 11.63 -9.87 -10.75
N GLY A 128 12.63 -9.35 -11.46
CA GLY A 128 12.86 -9.65 -12.87
C GLY A 128 11.78 -9.10 -13.80
N LYS A 129 11.13 -7.97 -13.46
CA LYS A 129 10.11 -7.36 -14.32
C LYS A 129 10.74 -6.71 -15.53
N GLU A 130 10.29 -7.10 -16.73
CA GLU A 130 10.75 -6.52 -17.99
C GLU A 130 10.36 -5.04 -18.11
N ASN A 131 9.12 -4.71 -17.82
CA ASN A 131 8.53 -3.38 -18.00
C ASN A 131 8.37 -2.64 -16.66
N ILE A 132 9.49 -2.17 -16.09
CA ILE A 132 9.51 -1.45 -14.80
C ILE A 132 8.67 -0.17 -14.84
N SER A 133 8.51 0.44 -16.03
CA SER A 133 7.72 1.68 -16.20
C SER A 133 6.24 1.51 -15.88
N GLU A 134 5.70 0.29 -15.95
CA GLU A 134 4.30 -0.03 -15.62
C GLU A 134 4.04 -0.02 -14.11
N TYR A 135 5.09 0.09 -13.28
CA TYR A 135 4.99 0.04 -11.82
C TYR A 135 5.38 1.36 -11.17
N SER A 136 4.76 1.66 -10.04
CA SER A 136 5.02 2.85 -9.23
C SER A 136 4.53 2.63 -7.79
N THR A 137 4.57 3.69 -6.97
CA THR A 137 3.96 3.68 -5.62
C THR A 137 2.46 3.34 -5.67
N HIS A 138 1.76 3.65 -6.76
CA HIS A 138 0.37 3.27 -6.97
C HIS A 138 0.18 1.76 -7.16
N SER A 139 1.19 1.05 -7.67
CA SER A 139 1.17 -0.41 -7.78
C SER A 139 1.05 -1.07 -6.41
N ILE A 140 1.81 -0.57 -5.42
CA ILE A 140 1.76 -1.08 -4.05
C ILE A 140 0.37 -0.85 -3.45
N ARG A 141 -0.18 0.36 -3.59
CA ARG A 141 -1.55 0.68 -3.17
C ARG A 141 -2.59 -0.21 -3.87
N LYS A 142 -2.41 -0.47 -5.16
CA LYS A 142 -3.34 -1.25 -5.99
C LYS A 142 -3.32 -2.74 -5.65
N THR A 143 -2.24 -3.26 -5.11
CA THR A 143 -2.03 -4.69 -4.89
C THR A 143 -3.14 -5.33 -4.07
N LYS A 144 -3.34 -4.91 -2.82
CA LYS A 144 -4.38 -5.50 -1.95
C LYS A 144 -5.79 -5.22 -2.46
N SER A 145 -6.04 -4.03 -2.99
CA SER A 145 -7.36 -3.69 -3.53
C SER A 145 -7.74 -4.53 -4.76
N SER A 146 -6.78 -4.88 -5.61
CA SER A 146 -7.01 -5.78 -6.75
C SER A 146 -7.31 -7.21 -6.28
N VAL A 147 -6.58 -7.71 -5.27
CA VAL A 147 -6.87 -9.03 -4.67
C VAL A 147 -8.26 -9.06 -4.03
N ILE A 148 -8.65 -8.00 -3.31
CA ILE A 148 -10.00 -7.89 -2.72
C ILE A 148 -11.05 -7.93 -3.82
N TYR A 149 -10.87 -7.17 -4.90
CA TYR A 149 -11.79 -7.18 -6.03
C TYR A 149 -11.89 -8.56 -6.68
N GLN A 150 -10.76 -9.20 -6.96
CA GLN A 150 -10.75 -10.56 -7.55
C GLN A 150 -11.51 -11.58 -6.69
N LYS A 151 -11.43 -11.47 -5.35
CA LYS A 151 -12.10 -12.40 -4.43
C LYS A 151 -13.58 -12.08 -4.20
N THR A 152 -13.98 -10.82 -4.31
CA THR A 152 -15.33 -10.38 -3.92
C THR A 152 -16.20 -9.94 -5.10
N GLN A 153 -15.60 -9.63 -6.23
CA GLN A 153 -16.21 -9.00 -7.41
C GLN A 153 -17.02 -7.73 -7.07
N ASN A 154 -16.72 -7.10 -5.94
CA ASN A 154 -17.48 -5.98 -5.41
C ASN A 154 -16.67 -4.67 -5.45
N VAL A 155 -16.97 -3.83 -6.45
CA VAL A 155 -16.33 -2.52 -6.64
C VAL A 155 -16.60 -1.57 -5.47
N GLU A 156 -17.78 -1.64 -4.84
CA GLU A 156 -18.16 -0.75 -3.75
C GLU A 156 -17.33 -0.99 -2.49
N ILE A 157 -17.00 -2.25 -2.17
CA ILE A 157 -16.06 -2.58 -1.08
C ILE A 157 -14.72 -1.90 -1.34
N VAL A 158 -14.17 -2.05 -2.55
CA VAL A 158 -12.89 -1.44 -2.91
C VAL A 158 -12.96 0.08 -2.88
N ARG A 159 -14.04 0.68 -3.38
CA ARG A 159 -14.28 2.12 -3.36
C ARG A 159 -14.22 2.68 -1.93
N ARG A 160 -14.89 2.04 -1.00
CA ARG A 160 -14.91 2.44 0.42
C ARG A 160 -13.52 2.33 1.05
N LEU A 161 -12.81 1.22 0.84
CA LEU A 161 -11.46 1.00 1.36
C LEU A 161 -10.45 2.03 0.83
N LEU A 162 -10.55 2.39 -0.44
CA LEU A 162 -9.68 3.38 -1.08
C LEU A 162 -10.12 4.83 -0.79
N CYS A 163 -11.29 5.03 -0.17
CA CYS A 163 -11.93 6.34 0.03
C CYS A 163 -12.07 7.12 -1.28
N HIS A 164 -12.47 6.45 -2.35
CA HIS A 164 -12.78 7.11 -3.62
C HIS A 164 -14.16 7.77 -3.57
N SER A 165 -14.28 8.95 -4.20
CA SER A 165 -15.50 9.76 -4.18
C SER A 165 -16.64 9.13 -5.00
N ASN A 166 -16.30 8.40 -6.06
CA ASN A 166 -17.27 7.75 -6.95
C ASN A 166 -16.77 6.38 -7.44
N SER A 167 -17.69 5.57 -7.94
CA SER A 167 -17.41 4.22 -8.45
C SER A 167 -16.58 4.24 -9.73
N SER A 168 -16.80 5.19 -10.63
CA SER A 168 -16.06 5.31 -11.89
C SER A 168 -14.55 5.46 -11.64
N ALA A 169 -14.14 6.21 -10.62
CA ALA A 169 -12.74 6.31 -10.23
C ALA A 169 -12.16 4.97 -9.78
N THR A 170 -12.97 4.09 -9.18
CA THR A 170 -12.55 2.77 -8.72
C THR A 170 -12.50 1.78 -9.88
N VAL A 171 -13.49 1.79 -10.78
CA VAL A 171 -13.52 0.99 -12.01
C VAL A 171 -12.27 1.25 -12.84
N ASN A 172 -12.01 2.52 -13.16
CA ASN A 172 -10.78 2.92 -13.89
C ASN A 172 -9.50 2.55 -13.14
N TYR A 173 -9.50 2.68 -11.81
CA TYR A 173 -8.36 2.31 -10.97
C TYR A 173 -8.09 0.81 -11.00
N LEU A 174 -9.12 -0.03 -10.96
CA LEU A 174 -9.00 -1.49 -11.07
C LEU A 174 -8.65 -1.92 -12.49
N GLY A 175 -8.96 -1.11 -13.49
CA GLY A 175 -8.77 -1.42 -14.91
C GLY A 175 -9.83 -2.38 -15.42
N ILE A 176 -11.06 -2.26 -14.91
CA ILE A 176 -12.23 -3.00 -15.40
C ILE A 176 -12.65 -2.36 -16.71
N GLU A 177 -12.76 -3.15 -17.75
CA GLU A 177 -13.14 -2.74 -19.11
C GLU A 177 -14.50 -3.35 -19.49
N ASP A 178 -15.13 -2.82 -20.53
CA ASP A 178 -16.42 -3.35 -21.01
C ASP A 178 -16.29 -4.80 -21.51
N SER A 179 -15.09 -5.20 -21.99
CA SER A 179 -14.75 -6.58 -22.32
C SER A 179 -14.95 -7.54 -21.15
N ASP A 180 -14.57 -7.13 -19.93
CA ASP A 180 -14.73 -7.97 -18.74
C ASP A 180 -16.21 -8.24 -18.47
N ALA A 181 -17.08 -7.22 -18.65
CA ALA A 181 -18.52 -7.35 -18.49
C ALA A 181 -19.12 -8.30 -19.57
N LEU A 182 -18.67 -8.19 -20.82
CA LEU A 182 -19.11 -9.06 -21.90
C LEU A 182 -18.68 -10.52 -21.69
N ASP A 183 -17.48 -10.74 -21.16
CA ASP A 183 -16.97 -12.07 -20.86
C ASP A 183 -17.80 -12.75 -19.75
N VAL A 184 -18.16 -12.00 -18.71
CA VAL A 184 -19.07 -12.50 -17.68
C VAL A 184 -20.45 -12.81 -18.27
N ALA A 185 -21.02 -11.93 -19.10
CA ALA A 185 -22.32 -12.15 -19.72
C ALA A 185 -22.35 -13.40 -20.60
N ARG A 186 -21.24 -13.75 -21.28
CA ARG A 186 -21.13 -14.97 -22.09
C ARG A 186 -21.10 -16.26 -21.26
N THR A 187 -20.69 -16.18 -20.00
CA THR A 187 -20.56 -17.36 -19.12
C THR A 187 -21.83 -17.66 -18.34
N ILE A 188 -22.76 -16.70 -18.26
CA ILE A 188 -24.02 -16.83 -17.51
C ILE A 188 -25.17 -17.03 -18.49
N ASN A 189 -25.69 -18.25 -18.52
CA ASN A 189 -26.90 -18.60 -19.30
C ASN A 189 -28.07 -18.75 -18.33
N VAL A 190 -29.15 -17.99 -18.55
CA VAL A 190 -30.41 -18.05 -17.79
C VAL A 190 -31.49 -18.68 -18.66
#